data_32da97dc900619a28353bc604588a451
#
_entry.id   32da97dc900619a28353bc604588a451
#
_cell.length_a   1.000
_cell.length_b   1.000
_cell.length_c   1.000
_cell.angle_alpha   90.00
_cell.angle_beta   90.00
_cell.angle_gamma   90.00
#
_symmetry.space_group_name_H-M   'P 1'
#
loop_
_entity.id
_entity.type
_entity.pdbx_description
1 polymer ?
#
loop_
_entity_poly.entity_id
_entity_poly.type
_entity_poly.pdbx_seq_one_letter_code
_entity_poly.pdbx_strand_id
1 'polypeptide(L)'
;MTELREDVAVSARSTTFLVDVDDTLLDNDRIRDDIEHHLDREYGADARAAYWAIQERRFVDLGYRDYLGAVQEWWESESWDPRLPAVSEYLLEYPFADRLYPRALEVLARFRDTGTTIVLTDGDAIFQPRKVARAGLSSVVDGVLVYVHKEEELDDVERRYPAERYVLVDDKVRILAAAKRHWGDRVTTVLPLQGQFANDADLVGAHPSPDVTVDAVGDLLDLDLQALVRV
;
A
#
# COMPACT_ATOMS: atom_id res chain seq x y z
N MET A 1 6.79 37.63 -5.69
CA MET A 1 7.96 36.89 -6.23
C MET A 1 7.82 35.47 -5.70
N THR A 2 7.25 34.61 -6.52
CA THR A 2 7.00 33.19 -6.17
C THR A 2 8.19 32.43 -6.72
N GLU A 3 9.08 31.98 -5.85
CA GLU A 3 10.16 31.10 -6.24
C GLU A 3 9.56 29.76 -6.67
N LEU A 4 9.66 29.50 -7.97
CA LEU A 4 9.45 28.20 -8.55
C LEU A 4 10.50 27.26 -7.92
N ARG A 5 10.06 26.24 -7.21
CA ARG A 5 10.93 25.15 -6.80
C ARG A 5 11.48 24.52 -8.09
N GLU A 6 12.78 24.63 -8.29
CA GLU A 6 13.50 23.90 -9.33
C GLU A 6 13.24 22.40 -9.11
N ASP A 7 12.67 21.76 -10.14
CA ASP A 7 12.63 20.30 -10.24
C ASP A 7 14.09 19.82 -10.24
N VAL A 8 14.54 19.30 -9.12
CA VAL A 8 15.83 18.61 -9.05
C VAL A 8 15.67 17.36 -9.89
N ALA A 9 16.25 17.37 -11.08
CA ALA A 9 16.33 16.21 -11.93
C ALA A 9 17.06 15.09 -11.17
N VAL A 10 16.30 14.13 -10.66
CA VAL A 10 16.85 12.92 -10.06
C VAL A 10 17.60 12.21 -11.18
N SER A 11 18.92 12.06 -11.03
CA SER A 11 19.73 11.28 -11.97
C SER A 11 19.12 9.89 -12.06
N ALA A 12 18.67 9.48 -13.25
CA ALA A 12 18.03 8.20 -13.47
C ALA A 12 18.96 7.07 -12.99
N ARG A 13 18.58 6.40 -11.91
CA ARG A 13 19.20 5.12 -11.54
C ARG A 13 18.69 4.06 -12.52
N SER A 14 19.50 3.07 -12.81
CA SER A 14 19.14 2.01 -13.77
C SER A 14 17.87 1.25 -13.37
N THR A 15 17.56 1.17 -12.06
CA THR A 15 16.42 0.45 -11.52
C THR A 15 15.65 1.26 -10.48
N THR A 16 14.31 1.22 -10.58
CA THR A 16 13.38 1.73 -9.54
C THR A 16 12.56 0.57 -9.00
N PHE A 17 12.63 0.39 -7.67
CA PHE A 17 11.80 -0.54 -6.92
C PHE A 17 10.55 0.20 -6.45
N LEU A 18 9.39 -0.31 -6.82
CA LEU A 18 8.07 0.18 -6.44
C LEU A 18 7.44 -0.85 -5.50
N VAL A 19 7.13 -0.46 -4.27
CA VAL A 19 6.67 -1.42 -3.26
C VAL A 19 5.35 -0.94 -2.68
N ASP A 20 4.34 -1.80 -2.74
CA ASP A 20 3.05 -1.56 -2.09
C ASP A 20 3.15 -1.62 -0.56
N VAL A 21 2.12 -1.17 0.13
CA VAL A 21 2.06 -1.09 1.59
C VAL A 21 1.15 -2.15 2.18
N ASP A 22 -0.14 -2.12 1.81
CA ASP A 22 -1.17 -2.93 2.45
C ASP A 22 -1.08 -4.38 1.98
N ASP A 23 -0.96 -5.31 2.93
CA ASP A 23 -0.73 -6.74 2.69
C ASP A 23 0.55 -7.08 1.90
N THR A 24 1.42 -6.07 1.72
CA THR A 24 2.77 -6.23 1.15
C THR A 24 3.86 -5.94 2.17
N LEU A 25 3.87 -4.74 2.77
CA LEU A 25 4.79 -4.34 3.85
C LEU A 25 4.13 -4.38 5.22
N LEU A 26 2.82 -4.10 5.29
CA LEU A 26 2.00 -4.10 6.49
C LEU A 26 0.95 -5.21 6.44
N ASP A 27 0.81 -5.95 7.54
CA ASP A 27 -0.25 -6.92 7.78
C ASP A 27 -1.59 -6.19 7.99
N ASN A 28 -2.25 -5.87 6.88
CA ASN A 28 -3.47 -5.07 6.88
C ASN A 28 -4.67 -5.87 7.39
N ASP A 29 -4.66 -7.19 7.28
CA ASP A 29 -5.68 -8.07 7.87
C ASP A 29 -5.67 -7.94 9.40
N ARG A 30 -4.49 -7.96 10.02
CA ARG A 30 -4.35 -7.71 11.47
C ARG A 30 -4.73 -6.30 11.89
N ILE A 31 -4.39 -5.29 11.09
CA ILE A 31 -4.82 -3.90 11.35
C ILE A 31 -6.34 -3.84 11.39
N ARG A 32 -7.01 -4.48 10.44
CA ARG A 32 -8.46 -4.56 10.37
C ARG A 32 -9.04 -5.26 11.61
N ASP A 33 -8.50 -6.42 11.99
CA ASP A 33 -8.92 -7.15 13.18
C ASP A 33 -8.79 -6.31 14.46
N ASP A 34 -7.70 -5.57 14.61
CA ASP A 34 -7.49 -4.68 15.77
C ASP A 34 -8.49 -3.53 15.80
N ILE A 35 -8.84 -2.96 14.64
CA ILE A 35 -9.89 -1.93 14.53
C ILE A 35 -11.25 -2.53 14.91
N GLU A 36 -11.57 -3.72 14.42
CA GLU A 36 -12.81 -4.44 14.78
C GLU A 36 -12.91 -4.69 16.29
N HIS A 37 -11.85 -5.21 16.89
CA HIS A 37 -11.79 -5.44 18.32
C HIS A 37 -11.90 -4.16 19.15
N HIS A 38 -11.27 -3.07 18.68
CA HIS A 38 -11.38 -1.77 19.34
C HIS A 38 -12.81 -1.25 19.31
N LEU A 39 -13.47 -1.28 18.15
CA LEU A 39 -14.85 -0.84 18.00
C LEU A 39 -15.81 -1.69 18.83
N ASP A 40 -15.65 -3.01 18.83
CA ASP A 40 -16.48 -3.92 19.60
C ASP A 40 -16.37 -3.65 21.11
N ARG A 41 -15.15 -3.45 21.62
CA ARG A 41 -14.88 -3.18 23.03
C ARG A 41 -15.40 -1.82 23.50
N GLU A 42 -15.19 -0.75 22.73
CA GLU A 42 -15.48 0.61 23.15
C GLU A 42 -16.92 1.06 22.81
N TYR A 43 -17.50 0.50 21.75
CA TYR A 43 -18.80 0.93 21.22
C TYR A 43 -19.83 -0.20 21.13
N GLY A 44 -19.41 -1.46 21.19
CA GLY A 44 -20.25 -2.64 21.11
C GLY A 44 -20.43 -3.21 19.70
N ALA A 45 -20.96 -4.42 19.62
CA ALA A 45 -21.07 -5.20 18.38
C ALA A 45 -21.95 -4.53 17.30
N ASP A 46 -23.03 -3.87 17.70
CA ASP A 46 -23.94 -3.18 16.76
C ASP A 46 -23.24 -1.99 16.10
N ALA A 47 -22.48 -1.21 16.88
CA ALA A 47 -21.70 -0.08 16.39
C ALA A 47 -20.59 -0.54 15.45
N ARG A 48 -19.85 -1.60 15.80
CA ARG A 48 -18.88 -2.23 14.92
C ARG A 48 -19.51 -2.66 13.59
N ALA A 49 -20.66 -3.37 13.65
CA ALA A 49 -21.35 -3.82 12.45
C ALA A 49 -21.81 -2.64 11.56
N ALA A 50 -22.32 -1.56 12.15
CA ALA A 50 -22.72 -0.35 11.42
C ALA A 50 -21.53 0.30 10.70
N TYR A 51 -20.41 0.48 11.38
CA TYR A 51 -19.18 1.04 10.78
C TYR A 51 -18.69 0.19 9.60
N TRP A 52 -18.64 -1.16 9.76
CA TRP A 52 -18.18 -2.03 8.68
C TRP A 52 -19.15 -2.10 7.51
N ALA A 53 -20.44 -1.98 7.72
CA ALA A 53 -21.41 -1.87 6.63
C ALA A 53 -21.17 -0.59 5.79
N ILE A 54 -20.78 0.51 6.43
CA ILE A 54 -20.38 1.74 5.73
C ILE A 54 -19.07 1.50 4.96
N GLN A 55 -18.07 0.89 5.59
CA GLN A 55 -16.80 0.56 4.96
C GLN A 55 -16.95 -0.29 3.70
N GLU A 56 -17.75 -1.36 3.76
CA GLU A 56 -17.99 -2.23 2.60
C GLU A 56 -18.65 -1.48 1.44
N ARG A 57 -19.66 -0.66 1.72
CA ARG A 57 -20.31 0.15 0.68
C ARG A 57 -19.31 1.14 0.05
N ARG A 58 -18.54 1.86 0.89
CA ARG A 58 -17.53 2.80 0.40
C ARG A 58 -16.43 2.12 -0.40
N PHE A 59 -16.00 0.94 0.01
CA PHE A 59 -15.01 0.16 -0.74
C PHE A 59 -15.50 -0.23 -2.13
N VAL A 60 -16.78 -0.64 -2.26
CA VAL A 60 -17.39 -0.94 -3.58
C VAL A 60 -17.44 0.30 -4.46
N ASP A 61 -17.75 1.47 -3.88
CA ASP A 61 -17.91 2.71 -4.64
C ASP A 61 -16.58 3.36 -5.01
N LEU A 62 -15.57 3.27 -4.14
CA LEU A 62 -14.29 3.99 -4.26
C LEU A 62 -13.12 3.11 -4.73
N GLY A 63 -13.21 1.79 -4.54
CA GLY A 63 -12.13 0.85 -4.86
C GLY A 63 -11.01 0.78 -3.82
N TYR A 64 -11.09 1.56 -2.73
CA TYR A 64 -10.16 1.52 -1.60
C TYR A 64 -10.90 1.69 -0.26
N ARG A 65 -10.24 1.33 0.86
CA ARG A 65 -10.80 1.46 2.21
C ARG A 65 -10.67 2.90 2.71
N ASP A 66 -11.78 3.63 2.76
CA ASP A 66 -11.85 4.98 3.28
C ASP A 66 -12.26 4.99 4.76
N TYR A 67 -11.28 4.76 5.64
CA TYR A 67 -11.50 4.63 7.08
C TYR A 67 -12.07 5.90 7.71
N LEU A 68 -11.54 7.06 7.37
CA LEU A 68 -11.97 8.33 7.96
C LEU A 68 -13.31 8.81 7.39
N GLY A 69 -13.54 8.62 6.10
CA GLY A 69 -14.84 8.92 5.49
C GLY A 69 -15.96 8.04 6.05
N ALA A 70 -15.65 6.80 6.41
CA ALA A 70 -16.63 5.94 7.09
C ALA A 70 -16.96 6.43 8.51
N VAL A 71 -15.98 6.95 9.27
CA VAL A 71 -16.26 7.58 10.57
C VAL A 71 -17.15 8.81 10.39
N GLN A 72 -16.87 9.65 9.38
CA GLN A 72 -17.68 10.84 9.10
C GLN A 72 -19.13 10.47 8.76
N GLU A 73 -19.31 9.49 7.88
CA GLU A 73 -20.64 9.03 7.47
C GLU A 73 -21.39 8.37 8.63
N TRP A 74 -20.69 7.58 9.45
CA TRP A 74 -21.27 6.97 10.65
C TRP A 74 -21.73 8.05 11.63
N TRP A 75 -20.91 9.08 11.87
CA TRP A 75 -21.28 10.18 12.74
C TRP A 75 -22.54 10.92 12.25
N GLU A 76 -22.69 11.13 10.97
CA GLU A 76 -23.88 11.75 10.38
C GLU A 76 -25.15 10.91 10.54
N SER A 77 -25.01 9.57 10.55
CA SER A 77 -26.12 8.62 10.64
C SER A 77 -26.58 8.34 12.06
N GLU A 78 -25.70 8.38 13.06
CA GLU A 78 -25.93 7.94 14.45
C GLU A 78 -26.15 9.09 15.44
N SER A 79 -26.81 10.14 15.03
CA SER A 79 -27.30 11.20 15.93
C SER A 79 -26.20 11.85 16.81
N TRP A 80 -25.01 12.04 16.28
CA TRP A 80 -23.95 12.80 16.93
C TRP A 80 -23.41 12.18 18.23
N ASP A 81 -23.13 10.88 18.24
CA ASP A 81 -22.48 10.25 19.39
C ASP A 81 -21.14 10.97 19.68
N PRO A 82 -20.98 11.62 20.83
CA PRO A 82 -19.80 12.40 21.17
C PRO A 82 -18.51 11.57 21.31
N ARG A 83 -18.61 10.24 21.32
CA ARG A 83 -17.47 9.33 21.40
C ARG A 83 -16.82 9.08 20.02
N LEU A 84 -17.56 9.25 18.90
CA LEU A 84 -17.07 8.92 17.55
C LEU A 84 -15.80 9.68 17.13
N PRO A 85 -15.53 10.94 17.53
CA PRO A 85 -14.24 11.55 17.26
C PRO A 85 -13.03 10.77 17.77
N ALA A 86 -13.18 10.01 18.86
CA ALA A 86 -12.11 9.15 19.38
C ALA A 86 -11.78 7.97 18.44
N VAL A 87 -12.70 7.55 17.57
CA VAL A 87 -12.43 6.54 16.54
C VAL A 87 -11.41 7.09 15.52
N SER A 88 -11.59 8.33 15.06
CA SER A 88 -10.62 8.95 14.14
C SER A 88 -9.25 9.11 14.80
N GLU A 89 -9.20 9.50 16.08
CA GLU A 89 -7.95 9.58 16.83
C GLU A 89 -7.27 8.20 16.92
N TYR A 90 -8.01 7.15 17.29
CA TYR A 90 -7.49 5.78 17.30
C TYR A 90 -6.92 5.36 15.95
N LEU A 91 -7.64 5.61 14.86
CA LEU A 91 -7.20 5.28 13.50
C LEU A 91 -5.91 6.02 13.13
N LEU A 92 -5.85 7.34 13.39
CA LEU A 92 -4.71 8.18 13.04
C LEU A 92 -3.47 7.91 13.91
N GLU A 93 -3.67 7.47 15.16
CA GLU A 93 -2.60 7.20 16.12
C GLU A 93 -2.26 5.70 16.24
N TYR A 94 -2.90 4.85 15.44
CA TYR A 94 -2.66 3.40 15.44
C TYR A 94 -1.14 3.08 15.26
N PRO A 95 -0.60 2.11 16.00
CA PRO A 95 0.84 1.77 15.97
C PRO A 95 1.19 0.90 14.75
N PHE A 96 1.11 1.46 13.55
CA PHE A 96 1.35 0.74 12.29
C PHE A 96 2.72 0.05 12.22
N ALA A 97 3.74 0.59 12.88
CA ALA A 97 5.05 -0.03 12.92
C ALA A 97 5.05 -1.45 13.52
N ASP A 98 4.11 -1.73 14.45
CA ASP A 98 3.96 -3.05 15.08
C ASP A 98 3.29 -4.08 14.16
N ARG A 99 2.86 -3.65 12.98
CA ARG A 99 2.19 -4.46 11.96
C ARG A 99 2.99 -4.64 10.68
N LEU A 100 4.26 -4.22 10.68
CA LEU A 100 5.17 -4.56 9.58
C LEU A 100 5.36 -6.07 9.50
N TYR A 101 5.32 -6.59 8.29
CA TYR A 101 5.71 -7.99 8.06
C TYR A 101 7.18 -8.19 8.42
N PRO A 102 7.55 -9.40 8.88
CA PRO A 102 8.95 -9.70 9.22
C PRO A 102 9.90 -9.36 8.06
N ARG A 103 11.01 -8.72 8.39
CA ARG A 103 12.09 -8.33 7.46
C ARG A 103 11.70 -7.29 6.40
N ALA A 104 10.51 -6.67 6.46
CA ALA A 104 10.06 -5.69 5.47
C ALA A 104 11.02 -4.48 5.35
N LEU A 105 11.51 -3.97 6.48
CA LEU A 105 12.46 -2.83 6.48
C LEU A 105 13.83 -3.22 5.91
N GLU A 106 14.30 -4.44 6.15
CA GLU A 106 15.55 -4.96 5.59
C GLU A 106 15.45 -5.11 4.07
N VAL A 107 14.29 -5.52 3.54
CA VAL A 107 14.04 -5.57 2.09
C VAL A 107 14.14 -4.18 1.49
N LEU A 108 13.47 -3.18 2.08
CA LEU A 108 13.55 -1.79 1.61
C LEU A 108 14.98 -1.24 1.65
N ALA A 109 15.72 -1.51 2.73
CA ALA A 109 17.12 -1.10 2.83
C ALA A 109 17.97 -1.73 1.71
N ARG A 110 17.83 -3.03 1.46
CA ARG A 110 18.53 -3.73 0.38
C ARG A 110 18.18 -3.19 -1.01
N PHE A 111 16.91 -2.86 -1.25
CA PHE A 111 16.47 -2.25 -2.51
C PHE A 111 17.10 -0.87 -2.69
N ARG A 112 17.14 -0.06 -1.65
CA ARG A 112 17.72 1.28 -1.65
C ARG A 112 19.23 1.27 -1.91
N ASP A 113 19.95 0.25 -1.42
CA ASP A 113 21.38 0.07 -1.73
C ASP A 113 21.61 -0.25 -3.22
N THR A 114 20.60 -0.78 -3.91
CA THR A 114 20.70 -1.23 -5.31
C THR A 114 20.11 -0.23 -6.31
N GLY A 115 19.03 0.44 -5.95
CA GLY A 115 18.29 1.33 -6.84
C GLY A 115 17.50 2.40 -6.10
N THR A 116 16.66 3.15 -6.84
CA THR A 116 15.67 4.04 -6.22
C THR A 116 14.54 3.22 -5.65
N THR A 117 14.16 3.45 -4.41
CA THR A 117 13.11 2.67 -3.72
C THR A 117 11.95 3.57 -3.34
N ILE A 118 10.76 3.28 -3.86
CA ILE A 118 9.56 4.09 -3.72
C ILE A 118 8.44 3.24 -3.13
N VAL A 119 7.78 3.76 -2.12
CA VAL A 119 6.46 3.26 -1.74
C VAL A 119 5.43 3.74 -2.75
N LEU A 120 4.66 2.81 -3.33
CA LEU A 120 3.59 3.07 -4.30
C LEU A 120 2.31 2.39 -3.80
N THR A 121 1.36 3.16 -3.30
CA THR A 121 0.19 2.61 -2.60
C THR A 121 -1.12 3.29 -3.00
N ASP A 122 -2.21 2.53 -2.94
CA ASP A 122 -3.57 3.05 -3.07
C ASP A 122 -4.05 3.63 -1.74
N GLY A 123 -4.89 4.67 -1.80
CA GLY A 123 -5.55 5.20 -0.62
C GLY A 123 -5.93 6.67 -0.73
N ASP A 124 -6.51 7.19 0.35
CA ASP A 124 -6.87 8.60 0.46
C ASP A 124 -5.66 9.49 0.82
N ALA A 125 -5.85 10.80 0.61
CA ALA A 125 -4.79 11.80 0.79
C ALA A 125 -4.44 12.10 2.26
N ILE A 126 -5.16 11.56 3.24
CA ILE A 126 -5.00 11.87 4.67
C ILE A 126 -4.51 10.64 5.45
N PHE A 127 -5.27 9.55 5.37
CA PHE A 127 -5.01 8.35 6.18
C PHE A 127 -3.81 7.57 5.66
N GLN A 128 -3.71 7.34 4.34
CA GLN A 128 -2.63 6.53 3.77
C GLN A 128 -1.24 7.15 3.97
N PRO A 129 -1.00 8.46 3.71
CA PRO A 129 0.28 9.08 4.06
C PRO A 129 0.61 9.02 5.55
N ARG A 130 -0.40 9.14 6.42
CA ARG A 130 -0.23 9.04 7.88
C ARG A 130 0.17 7.62 8.28
N LYS A 131 -0.49 6.59 7.73
CA LYS A 131 -0.16 5.17 7.90
C LYS A 131 1.30 4.91 7.53
N VAL A 132 1.72 5.30 6.34
CA VAL A 132 3.09 5.15 5.83
C VAL A 132 4.12 5.83 6.75
N ALA A 133 3.84 7.07 7.20
CA ALA A 133 4.72 7.80 8.09
C ALA A 133 4.84 7.13 9.47
N ARG A 134 3.72 6.71 10.06
CA ARG A 134 3.69 6.06 11.38
C ARG A 134 4.25 4.64 11.37
N ALA A 135 4.21 3.97 10.24
CA ALA A 135 4.92 2.70 10.05
C ALA A 135 6.45 2.87 9.92
N GLY A 136 6.94 4.13 9.85
CA GLY A 136 8.36 4.43 9.66
C GLY A 136 8.85 4.27 8.22
N LEU A 137 7.98 3.88 7.29
CA LEU A 137 8.35 3.58 5.90
C LEU A 137 8.91 4.80 5.17
N SER A 138 8.34 5.99 5.38
CA SER A 138 8.79 7.22 4.72
C SER A 138 10.24 7.61 5.04
N SER A 139 10.82 7.09 6.12
CA SER A 139 12.21 7.37 6.51
C SER A 139 13.24 6.43 5.86
N VAL A 140 12.78 5.31 5.30
CA VAL A 140 13.64 4.25 4.75
C VAL A 140 13.53 4.08 3.23
N VAL A 141 12.74 4.93 2.57
CA VAL A 141 12.58 4.95 1.10
C VAL A 141 12.97 6.30 0.52
N ASP A 142 13.17 6.39 -0.80
CA ASP A 142 13.52 7.62 -1.50
C ASP A 142 12.29 8.48 -1.84
N GLY A 143 11.09 7.91 -1.77
CA GLY A 143 9.84 8.63 -1.99
C GLY A 143 8.59 7.80 -1.66
N VAL A 144 7.47 8.51 -1.56
CA VAL A 144 6.15 7.92 -1.30
C VAL A 144 5.17 8.49 -2.30
N LEU A 145 4.50 7.63 -3.04
CA LEU A 145 3.42 7.96 -3.97
C LEU A 145 2.12 7.32 -3.46
N VAL A 146 1.11 8.14 -3.28
CA VAL A 146 -0.23 7.70 -2.89
C VAL A 146 -1.20 8.14 -3.98
N TYR A 147 -1.92 7.20 -4.54
CA TYR A 147 -2.95 7.42 -5.56
C TYR A 147 -4.26 6.77 -5.13
N VAL A 148 -5.35 7.16 -5.73
CA VAL A 148 -6.65 6.48 -5.53
C VAL A 148 -6.62 5.13 -6.25
N HIS A 149 -6.11 5.11 -7.49
CA HIS A 149 -5.92 3.92 -8.33
C HIS A 149 -4.54 3.99 -8.97
N LYS A 150 -3.52 3.44 -8.31
CA LYS A 150 -2.12 3.55 -8.73
C LYS A 150 -1.83 2.92 -10.08
N GLU A 151 -2.60 1.91 -10.48
CA GLU A 151 -2.49 1.28 -11.81
C GLU A 151 -2.90 2.20 -12.97
N GLU A 152 -3.62 3.29 -12.70
CA GLU A 152 -4.01 4.30 -13.69
C GLU A 152 -2.99 5.43 -13.78
N GLU A 153 -2.04 5.51 -12.83
CA GLU A 153 -1.09 6.62 -12.68
C GLU A 153 0.36 6.23 -13.02
N LEU A 154 0.55 5.13 -13.75
CA LEU A 154 1.90 4.62 -14.06
C LEU A 154 2.72 5.58 -14.93
N ASP A 155 2.09 6.42 -15.76
CA ASP A 155 2.75 7.51 -16.51
C ASP A 155 3.31 8.57 -15.56
N ASP A 156 2.57 8.91 -14.47
CA ASP A 156 3.04 9.85 -13.46
C ASP A 156 4.19 9.27 -12.64
N VAL A 157 4.11 7.97 -12.30
CA VAL A 157 5.20 7.24 -11.63
C VAL A 157 6.47 7.30 -12.47
N GLU A 158 6.40 6.97 -13.77
CA GLU A 158 7.54 6.98 -14.67
C GLU A 158 8.12 8.39 -14.84
N ARG A 159 7.28 9.41 -14.93
CA ARG A 159 7.72 10.81 -15.05
C ARG A 159 8.46 11.28 -13.79
N ARG A 160 8.02 10.88 -12.58
CA ARG A 160 8.63 11.27 -11.30
C ARG A 160 9.90 10.48 -10.99
N TYR A 161 9.90 9.20 -11.34
CA TYR A 161 10.99 8.26 -11.06
C TYR A 161 11.38 7.49 -12.33
N PRO A 162 11.96 8.18 -13.32
CA PRO A 162 12.36 7.54 -14.57
C PRO A 162 13.45 6.51 -14.32
N ALA A 163 13.31 5.32 -14.93
CA ALA A 163 14.26 4.23 -14.82
C ALA A 163 14.31 3.41 -16.12
N GLU A 164 15.41 2.70 -16.32
CA GLU A 164 15.51 1.72 -17.41
C GLU A 164 14.69 0.47 -17.09
N ARG A 165 14.66 0.08 -15.81
CA ARG A 165 13.96 -1.09 -15.28
C ARG A 165 13.16 -0.74 -14.03
N TYR A 166 12.04 -1.43 -13.87
CA TYR A 166 11.21 -1.37 -12.69
C TYR A 166 11.10 -2.75 -12.05
N VAL A 167 10.99 -2.79 -10.73
CA VAL A 167 10.55 -3.98 -9.98
C VAL A 167 9.34 -3.54 -9.19
N LEU A 168 8.17 -4.14 -9.42
CA LEU A 168 6.95 -3.86 -8.68
C LEU A 168 6.60 -5.03 -7.78
N VAL A 169 6.52 -4.77 -6.47
CA VAL A 169 6.11 -5.72 -5.44
C VAL A 169 4.72 -5.33 -4.93
N ASP A 170 3.73 -6.19 -5.12
CA ASP A 170 2.32 -5.89 -4.81
C ASP A 170 1.54 -7.19 -4.56
N ASP A 171 0.62 -7.21 -3.60
CA ASP A 171 -0.25 -8.36 -3.29
C ASP A 171 -1.40 -8.56 -4.28
N LYS A 172 -1.68 -7.54 -5.13
CA LYS A 172 -2.80 -7.55 -6.07
C LYS A 172 -2.34 -7.85 -7.49
N VAL A 173 -2.59 -9.06 -7.96
CA VAL A 173 -2.19 -9.51 -9.32
C VAL A 173 -2.73 -8.60 -10.42
N ARG A 174 -3.92 -7.98 -10.24
CA ARG A 174 -4.49 -7.01 -11.20
C ARG A 174 -3.56 -5.81 -11.43
N ILE A 175 -2.91 -5.31 -10.37
CA ILE A 175 -1.96 -4.18 -10.42
C ILE A 175 -0.67 -4.62 -11.10
N LEU A 176 -0.13 -5.79 -10.73
CA LEU A 176 1.03 -6.39 -11.38
C LEU A 176 0.78 -6.57 -12.89
N ALA A 177 -0.39 -7.09 -13.27
CA ALA A 177 -0.78 -7.24 -14.68
C ALA A 177 -0.94 -5.90 -15.40
N ALA A 178 -1.43 -4.86 -14.74
CA ALA A 178 -1.50 -3.51 -15.30
C ALA A 178 -0.10 -2.94 -15.57
N ALA A 179 0.80 -3.05 -14.61
CA ALA A 179 2.19 -2.64 -14.75
C ALA A 179 2.90 -3.40 -15.90
N LYS A 180 2.66 -4.71 -16.02
CA LYS A 180 3.22 -5.52 -17.11
C LYS A 180 2.69 -5.09 -18.49
N ARG A 181 1.43 -4.71 -18.59
CA ARG A 181 0.87 -4.15 -19.84
C ARG A 181 1.49 -2.80 -20.20
N HIS A 182 1.77 -1.97 -19.17
CA HIS A 182 2.29 -0.61 -19.35
C HIS A 182 3.78 -0.61 -19.71
N TRP A 183 4.63 -1.31 -18.93
CA TRP A 183 6.09 -1.29 -19.07
C TRP A 183 6.67 -2.48 -19.85
N GLY A 184 5.88 -3.53 -20.12
CA GLY A 184 6.33 -4.73 -20.83
C GLY A 184 7.52 -5.38 -20.14
N ASP A 185 8.60 -5.62 -20.91
CA ASP A 185 9.83 -6.24 -20.40
C ASP A 185 10.66 -5.32 -19.49
N ARG A 186 10.27 -4.07 -19.35
CA ARG A 186 10.93 -3.12 -18.44
C ARG A 186 10.53 -3.30 -16.99
N VAL A 187 9.50 -4.09 -16.69
CA VAL A 187 9.08 -4.36 -15.30
C VAL A 187 9.19 -5.84 -14.97
N THR A 188 9.74 -6.12 -13.80
CA THR A 188 9.61 -7.41 -13.12
C THR A 188 8.54 -7.29 -12.05
N THR A 189 7.53 -8.14 -12.13
CA THR A 189 6.39 -8.18 -11.23
C THR A 189 6.60 -9.25 -10.16
N VAL A 190 6.41 -8.87 -8.89
CA VAL A 190 6.64 -9.74 -7.74
C VAL A 190 5.38 -9.81 -6.89
N LEU A 191 4.87 -11.01 -6.66
CA LEU A 191 3.72 -11.30 -5.80
C LEU A 191 4.19 -11.93 -4.49
N PRO A 192 4.13 -11.25 -3.35
CA PRO A 192 4.20 -11.91 -2.05
C PRO A 192 2.84 -12.55 -1.74
N LEU A 193 2.83 -13.83 -1.33
CA LEU A 193 1.61 -14.56 -0.95
C LEU A 193 1.15 -14.18 0.46
N GLN A 194 0.88 -12.90 0.67
CA GLN A 194 0.48 -12.29 1.93
C GLN A 194 -0.88 -11.62 1.78
N GLY A 195 -1.65 -11.57 2.91
CA GLY A 195 -2.97 -10.97 2.91
C GLY A 195 -4.03 -11.74 2.11
N GLN A 196 -5.24 -11.19 2.11
CA GLN A 196 -6.39 -11.87 1.51
C GLN A 196 -6.37 -11.90 -0.02
N PHE A 197 -5.85 -10.85 -0.69
CA PHE A 197 -5.92 -10.76 -2.16
C PHE A 197 -4.95 -11.73 -2.85
N ALA A 198 -3.73 -11.85 -2.34
CA ALA A 198 -2.74 -12.78 -2.89
C ALA A 198 -3.08 -14.26 -2.62
N ASN A 199 -3.91 -14.54 -1.61
CA ASN A 199 -4.36 -15.89 -1.25
C ASN A 199 -5.73 -16.26 -1.83
N ASP A 200 -6.39 -15.36 -2.55
CA ASP A 200 -7.64 -15.65 -3.27
C ASP A 200 -7.33 -16.23 -4.66
N ALA A 201 -7.53 -17.54 -4.80
CA ALA A 201 -7.21 -18.27 -6.04
C ALA A 201 -8.01 -17.76 -7.26
N ASP A 202 -9.23 -17.27 -7.07
CA ASP A 202 -10.07 -16.76 -8.16
C ASP A 202 -9.53 -15.40 -8.62
N LEU A 203 -9.13 -14.52 -7.71
CA LEU A 203 -8.53 -13.23 -8.03
C LEU A 203 -7.16 -13.41 -8.70
N VAL A 204 -6.32 -14.30 -8.16
CA VAL A 204 -5.00 -14.60 -8.74
C VAL A 204 -5.14 -15.24 -10.12
N GLY A 205 -6.06 -16.19 -10.28
CA GLY A 205 -6.28 -16.89 -11.55
C GLY A 205 -6.94 -16.05 -12.65
N ALA A 206 -7.52 -14.89 -12.31
CA ALA A 206 -8.18 -13.99 -13.27
C ALA A 206 -7.20 -13.17 -14.13
N HIS A 207 -5.91 -13.18 -13.80
CA HIS A 207 -4.88 -12.36 -14.46
C HIS A 207 -3.65 -13.21 -14.85
N PRO A 208 -2.79 -12.70 -15.76
CA PRO A 208 -1.51 -13.34 -16.07
C PRO A 208 -0.66 -13.50 -14.81
N SER A 209 0.06 -14.62 -14.72
CA SER A 209 0.96 -14.89 -13.59
C SER A 209 2.03 -13.79 -13.46
N PRO A 210 2.40 -13.40 -12.23
CA PRO A 210 3.55 -12.51 -12.01
C PRO A 210 4.85 -13.20 -12.43
N ASP A 211 5.90 -12.41 -12.67
CA ASP A 211 7.21 -12.94 -13.05
C ASP A 211 7.86 -13.72 -11.90
N VAL A 212 7.64 -13.27 -10.66
CA VAL A 212 8.16 -13.89 -9.43
C VAL A 212 7.05 -13.98 -8.39
N THR A 213 7.03 -15.08 -7.65
CA THR A 213 6.15 -15.27 -6.48
C THR A 213 7.02 -15.70 -5.29
N VAL A 214 6.76 -15.11 -4.12
CA VAL A 214 7.42 -15.45 -2.85
C VAL A 214 6.38 -15.69 -1.76
N ASP A 215 6.69 -16.52 -0.77
CA ASP A 215 5.75 -16.79 0.33
C ASP A 215 5.54 -15.55 1.21
N ALA A 216 6.62 -14.78 1.42
CA ALA A 216 6.57 -13.52 2.19
C ALA A 216 7.52 -12.48 1.59
N VAL A 217 7.23 -11.19 1.83
CA VAL A 217 8.10 -10.09 1.38
C VAL A 217 9.54 -10.25 1.87
N GLY A 218 9.73 -10.79 3.09
CA GLY A 218 11.05 -11.05 3.67
C GLY A 218 11.93 -12.01 2.87
N ASP A 219 11.32 -12.91 2.07
CA ASP A 219 12.05 -13.88 1.24
C ASP A 219 12.78 -13.23 0.07
N LEU A 220 12.41 -11.98 -0.27
CA LEU A 220 13.14 -11.17 -1.26
C LEU A 220 14.58 -10.90 -0.86
N LEU A 221 14.94 -11.03 0.42
CA LEU A 221 16.33 -10.97 0.88
C LEU A 221 17.18 -12.16 0.47
N ASP A 222 16.56 -13.28 0.18
CA ASP A 222 17.24 -14.51 -0.16
C ASP A 222 17.36 -14.71 -1.70
N LEU A 223 16.71 -13.82 -2.50
CA LEU A 223 16.80 -13.83 -3.95
C LEU A 223 18.02 -13.03 -4.46
N ASP A 224 18.51 -13.41 -5.63
CA ASP A 224 19.49 -12.58 -6.37
C ASP A 224 18.79 -11.37 -6.98
N LEU A 225 19.07 -10.17 -6.46
CA LEU A 225 18.50 -8.92 -7.01
C LEU A 225 18.88 -8.67 -8.46
N GLN A 226 20.05 -9.16 -8.91
CA GLN A 226 20.44 -9.05 -10.31
C GLN A 226 19.53 -9.91 -11.20
N ALA A 227 19.03 -11.02 -10.71
CA ALA A 227 18.03 -11.82 -11.42
C ALA A 227 16.68 -11.08 -11.51
N LEU A 228 16.23 -10.43 -10.42
CA LEU A 228 14.99 -9.61 -10.42
C LEU A 228 15.03 -8.47 -11.43
N VAL A 229 16.19 -7.90 -11.70
CA VAL A 229 16.36 -6.75 -12.61
C VAL A 229 16.53 -7.18 -14.07
N ARG A 230 16.82 -8.45 -14.35
CA ARG A 230 17.17 -8.97 -15.70
C ARG A 230 16.05 -9.75 -16.40
N VAL A 231 14.98 -10.05 -15.69
CA VAL A 231 13.85 -10.86 -16.23
C VAL A 231 13.07 -10.12 -17.29
#